data_2bc9c8fb33ae9393fff9ae64e2dffd21
#
_entry.id   2bc9c8fb33ae9393fff9ae64e2dffd21
#
_cell.length_a   1.000
_cell.length_b   1.000
_cell.length_c   1.000
_cell.angle_alpha   90.00
_cell.angle_beta   90.00
_cell.angle_gamma   90.00
#
_symmetry.space_group_name_H-M   'P 1'
#
loop_
_entity.id
_entity.type
_entity.pdbx_description
1 polymer ?
#
loop_
_entity_poly.entity_id
_entity_poly.type
_entity_poly.pdbx_seq_one_letter_code
_entity_poly.pdbx_strand_id
1 'polypeptide(L)'
;KKSLPYWDRNAPLPKVAQRTIPWTDARAIVLTAYGAFSPKMAEVADRFFQKHWIDAAVRDGKQPGAFAHPTVPSAHPYVLLNYQGRPRDVMTLAHELGHGVHQVLAAPNGPLMAPTPLTLAETASVFGEMLTFKKLLAATTDKKQRKSMLAAKVEDMINTVVRQIAFYDFERKVHLERRNGELTSEKLCELWMSVQS
;
A
#
# COMPACT_ATOMS: atom_id res chain seq x y z
N LYS A 1 -2.02 -3.84 30.53
CA LYS A 1 -1.82 -5.28 30.55
C LYS A 1 -0.36 -5.58 30.17
N LYS A 2 0.29 -6.55 30.83
CA LYS A 2 1.68 -6.96 30.50
C LYS A 2 1.78 -7.80 29.22
N SER A 3 0.68 -8.39 28.77
CA SER A 3 0.57 -9.15 27.52
C SER A 3 -0.81 -8.98 26.92
N LEU A 4 -0.88 -9.07 25.60
CA LEU A 4 -2.12 -9.04 24.83
C LEU A 4 -2.41 -10.47 24.35
N PRO A 5 -3.64 -11.02 24.54
CA PRO A 5 -4.00 -12.29 23.94
C PRO A 5 -3.86 -12.21 22.40
N TYR A 6 -3.44 -13.29 21.76
CA TYR A 6 -3.18 -13.30 20.31
C TYR A 6 -4.42 -12.95 19.47
N TRP A 7 -5.62 -13.29 19.96
CA TRP A 7 -6.89 -12.94 19.29
C TRP A 7 -7.26 -11.46 19.42
N ASP A 8 -6.68 -10.72 20.36
CA ASP A 8 -6.87 -9.27 20.49
C ASP A 8 -5.89 -8.45 19.61
N ARG A 9 -4.95 -9.12 18.95
CA ARG A 9 -3.91 -8.47 18.12
C ARG A 9 -4.49 -7.53 17.06
N ASN A 10 -5.60 -7.95 16.44
CA ASN A 10 -6.28 -7.18 15.40
C ASN A 10 -7.62 -6.61 15.89
N ALA A 11 -7.80 -6.44 17.21
CA ALA A 11 -9.01 -5.87 17.75
C ALA A 11 -9.24 -4.46 17.18
N PRO A 12 -10.42 -4.17 16.64
CA PRO A 12 -10.67 -2.89 16.01
C PRO A 12 -10.57 -1.76 17.05
N LEU A 13 -9.94 -0.66 16.65
CA LEU A 13 -9.97 0.56 17.44
C LEU A 13 -11.42 1.04 17.64
N PRO A 14 -11.71 1.78 18.73
CA PRO A 14 -13.06 2.28 19.00
C PRO A 14 -13.64 2.94 17.74
N LYS A 15 -14.85 2.54 17.36
CA LYS A 15 -15.52 3.05 16.15
C LYS A 15 -15.68 4.56 16.27
N VAL A 16 -14.98 5.29 15.42
CA VAL A 16 -15.27 6.69 15.12
C VAL A 16 -16.13 6.69 13.86
N ALA A 17 -17.18 7.49 13.85
CA ALA A 17 -18.02 7.65 12.65
C ALA A 17 -17.13 8.05 11.48
N GLN A 18 -17.04 7.18 10.46
CA GLN A 18 -16.24 7.44 9.28
C GLN A 18 -17.13 8.08 8.22
N ARG A 19 -16.74 9.26 7.76
CA ARG A 19 -17.37 9.90 6.61
C ARG A 19 -17.00 9.12 5.35
N THR A 20 -17.97 8.82 4.51
CA THR A 20 -17.72 8.32 3.15
C THR A 20 -17.10 9.43 2.32
N ILE A 21 -16.00 9.13 1.64
CA ILE A 21 -15.28 10.04 0.74
C ILE A 21 -15.64 9.66 -0.69
N PRO A 22 -16.36 10.50 -1.45
CA PRO A 22 -16.64 10.24 -2.86
C PRO A 22 -15.36 10.10 -3.69
N TRP A 23 -15.43 9.38 -4.81
CA TRP A 23 -14.29 9.18 -5.72
C TRP A 23 -13.66 10.49 -6.21
N THR A 24 -14.50 11.48 -6.53
CA THR A 24 -14.06 12.82 -6.95
C THR A 24 -13.25 13.53 -5.87
N ASP A 25 -13.67 13.39 -4.60
CA ASP A 25 -12.97 13.98 -3.46
C ASP A 25 -11.65 13.25 -3.20
N ALA A 26 -11.64 11.91 -3.33
CA ALA A 26 -10.42 11.11 -3.20
C ALA A 26 -9.37 11.53 -4.24
N ARG A 27 -9.78 11.69 -5.52
CA ARG A 27 -8.91 12.25 -6.56
C ARG A 27 -8.35 13.61 -6.16
N ALA A 28 -9.22 14.54 -5.75
CA ALA A 28 -8.81 15.89 -5.36
C ALA A 28 -7.82 15.89 -4.19
N ILE A 29 -8.07 15.05 -3.16
CA ILE A 29 -7.20 14.89 -1.99
C ILE A 29 -5.80 14.43 -2.40
N VAL A 30 -5.72 13.34 -3.18
CA VAL A 30 -4.45 12.76 -3.60
C VAL A 30 -3.67 13.72 -4.50
N LEU A 31 -4.31 14.30 -5.52
CA LEU A 31 -3.66 15.22 -6.43
C LEU A 31 -3.19 16.50 -5.74
N THR A 32 -3.96 17.01 -4.78
CA THR A 32 -3.53 18.17 -3.98
C THR A 32 -2.34 17.84 -3.08
N ALA A 33 -2.33 16.65 -2.47
CA ALA A 33 -1.21 16.20 -1.64
C ALA A 33 0.07 16.03 -2.48
N TYR A 34 -0.04 15.41 -3.64
CA TYR A 34 1.07 15.20 -4.57
C TYR A 34 1.57 16.53 -5.15
N GLY A 35 0.66 17.42 -5.55
CA GLY A 35 1.00 18.72 -6.12
C GLY A 35 1.68 19.67 -5.13
N ALA A 36 1.37 19.57 -3.85
CA ALA A 36 2.04 20.32 -2.80
C ALA A 36 3.52 19.92 -2.63
N PHE A 37 3.87 18.68 -3.00
CA PHE A 37 5.25 18.22 -3.03
C PHE A 37 5.90 18.49 -4.40
N SER A 38 5.23 18.10 -5.48
CA SER A 38 5.73 18.23 -6.85
C SER A 38 4.57 18.36 -7.86
N PRO A 39 4.47 19.50 -8.57
CA PRO A 39 3.48 19.64 -9.65
C PRO A 39 3.60 18.52 -10.70
N LYS A 40 4.82 18.08 -11.01
CA LYS A 40 5.07 16.99 -11.95
C LYS A 40 4.52 15.65 -11.47
N MET A 41 4.64 15.36 -10.17
CA MET A 41 4.06 14.15 -9.56
C MET A 41 2.53 14.14 -9.69
N ALA A 42 1.89 15.28 -9.42
CA ALA A 42 0.43 15.42 -9.57
C ALA A 42 0.01 15.32 -11.05
N GLU A 43 0.74 15.93 -11.97
CA GLU A 43 0.47 15.83 -13.41
C GLU A 43 0.50 14.37 -13.90
N VAL A 44 1.52 13.61 -13.51
CA VAL A 44 1.63 12.20 -13.89
C VAL A 44 0.51 11.38 -13.27
N ALA A 45 0.21 11.59 -11.98
CA ALA A 45 -0.89 10.89 -11.29
C ALA A 45 -2.26 11.22 -11.91
N ASP A 46 -2.48 12.47 -12.33
CA ASP A 46 -3.76 12.88 -12.93
C ASP A 46 -4.04 12.22 -14.29
N ARG A 47 -3.01 11.80 -15.02
CA ARG A 47 -3.18 11.01 -16.25
C ARG A 47 -3.93 9.71 -16.01
N PHE A 48 -3.72 9.07 -14.87
CA PHE A 48 -4.41 7.84 -14.51
C PHE A 48 -5.92 8.03 -14.40
N PHE A 49 -6.35 9.19 -13.90
CA PHE A 49 -7.77 9.54 -13.84
C PHE A 49 -8.33 9.95 -15.19
N GLN A 50 -7.63 10.83 -15.90
CA GLN A 50 -8.08 11.37 -17.19
C GLN A 50 -8.18 10.29 -18.27
N LYS A 51 -7.26 9.32 -18.26
CA LYS A 51 -7.16 8.26 -19.28
C LYS A 51 -7.77 6.94 -18.85
N HIS A 52 -8.47 6.91 -17.70
CA HIS A 52 -9.13 5.71 -17.18
C HIS A 52 -8.19 4.52 -16.97
N TRP A 53 -6.97 4.77 -16.46
CA TRP A 53 -6.00 3.73 -16.15
C TRP A 53 -6.20 3.11 -14.76
N ILE A 54 -7.32 3.46 -14.09
CA ILE A 54 -7.67 2.97 -12.76
C ILE A 54 -8.97 2.19 -12.83
N ASP A 55 -8.94 0.91 -12.48
CA ASP A 55 -10.13 0.11 -12.22
C ASP A 55 -10.48 0.18 -10.73
N ALA A 56 -11.39 1.07 -10.35
CA ALA A 56 -11.72 1.37 -8.95
C ALA A 56 -13.00 0.72 -8.44
N ALA A 57 -13.95 0.38 -9.33
CA ALA A 57 -15.27 -0.10 -8.92
C ALA A 57 -15.22 -1.49 -8.31
N VAL A 58 -15.94 -1.69 -7.19
CA VAL A 58 -16.20 -3.03 -6.64
C VAL A 58 -17.21 -3.75 -7.51
N ARG A 59 -16.94 -5.01 -7.86
CA ARG A 59 -17.86 -5.87 -8.58
C ARG A 59 -17.58 -7.34 -8.33
N ASP A 60 -18.57 -8.18 -8.56
CA ASP A 60 -18.47 -9.62 -8.38
C ASP A 60 -17.38 -10.21 -9.30
N GLY A 61 -16.64 -11.19 -8.77
CA GLY A 61 -15.54 -11.84 -9.50
C GLY A 61 -14.26 -11.02 -9.65
N LYS A 62 -14.24 -9.75 -9.19
CA LYS A 62 -13.02 -8.93 -9.22
C LYS A 62 -12.05 -9.37 -8.13
N GLN A 63 -10.76 -9.42 -8.47
CA GLN A 63 -9.70 -9.73 -7.51
C GLN A 63 -9.73 -8.78 -6.32
N PRO A 64 -9.67 -9.29 -5.08
CA PRO A 64 -9.59 -8.45 -3.88
C PRO A 64 -8.22 -7.77 -3.76
N GLY A 65 -8.15 -6.72 -2.93
CA GLY A 65 -6.93 -5.95 -2.73
C GLY A 65 -6.75 -4.83 -3.74
N ALA A 66 -5.51 -4.43 -3.94
CA ALA A 66 -5.08 -3.41 -4.89
C ALA A 66 -3.68 -3.71 -5.41
N PHE A 67 -3.37 -3.22 -6.61
CA PHE A 67 -2.01 -3.28 -7.17
C PHE A 67 -1.86 -2.26 -8.31
N ALA A 68 -0.61 -1.86 -8.56
CA ALA A 68 -0.20 -1.15 -9.77
C ALA A 68 0.65 -2.09 -10.63
N HIS A 69 0.31 -2.22 -11.91
CA HIS A 69 1.03 -3.07 -12.86
C HIS A 69 1.68 -2.21 -13.94
N PRO A 70 3.01 -2.30 -14.14
CA PRO A 70 3.75 -1.44 -15.08
C PRO A 70 3.46 -1.73 -16.55
N THR A 71 2.97 -2.93 -16.88
CA THR A 71 2.86 -3.45 -18.24
C THR A 71 4.24 -3.50 -18.93
N VAL A 72 4.41 -2.77 -20.03
CA VAL A 72 5.70 -2.60 -20.72
C VAL A 72 6.00 -1.12 -20.91
N PRO A 73 7.29 -0.72 -21.05
CA PRO A 73 7.65 0.71 -21.19
C PRO A 73 7.01 1.44 -22.38
N SER A 74 6.62 0.73 -23.44
CA SER A 74 5.93 1.29 -24.62
C SER A 74 4.42 1.47 -24.44
N ALA A 75 3.86 0.94 -23.35
CA ALA A 75 2.47 1.12 -22.95
C ALA A 75 2.40 1.99 -21.68
N HIS A 76 1.32 1.90 -20.93
CA HIS A 76 1.16 2.62 -19.67
C HIS A 76 0.82 1.67 -18.51
N PRO A 77 1.14 2.04 -17.28
CA PRO A 77 0.71 1.27 -16.11
C PRO A 77 -0.81 1.28 -15.96
N TYR A 78 -1.30 0.27 -15.23
CA TYR A 78 -2.68 0.19 -14.75
C TYR A 78 -2.69 0.08 -13.23
N VAL A 79 -3.74 0.63 -12.62
CA VAL A 79 -4.03 0.50 -11.19
C VAL A 79 -5.36 -0.23 -11.02
N LEU A 80 -5.36 -1.28 -10.20
CA LEU A 80 -6.57 -1.94 -9.74
C LEU A 80 -6.74 -1.69 -8.25
N LEU A 81 -7.95 -1.31 -7.84
CA LEU A 81 -8.34 -1.21 -6.44
C LEU A 81 -9.84 -1.47 -6.28
N ASN A 82 -10.27 -1.65 -5.03
CA ASN A 82 -11.68 -1.85 -4.68
C ASN A 82 -12.14 -0.70 -3.78
N TYR A 83 -12.51 0.43 -4.40
CA TYR A 83 -12.85 1.66 -3.70
C TYR A 83 -14.27 1.64 -3.14
N GLN A 84 -14.40 1.81 -1.82
CA GLN A 84 -15.67 1.85 -1.09
C GLN A 84 -15.93 3.18 -0.37
N GLY A 85 -15.04 4.16 -0.53
CA GLY A 85 -15.16 5.48 0.06
C GLY A 85 -14.66 5.60 1.51
N ARG A 86 -13.90 4.64 2.00
CA ARG A 86 -13.31 4.71 3.34
C ARG A 86 -12.02 5.55 3.31
N PRO A 87 -11.61 6.18 4.42
CA PRO A 87 -10.32 6.87 4.49
C PRO A 87 -9.14 5.95 4.10
N ARG A 88 -9.20 4.67 4.47
CA ARG A 88 -8.21 3.67 4.07
C ARG A 88 -8.14 3.48 2.55
N ASP A 89 -9.28 3.54 1.86
CA ASP A 89 -9.31 3.37 0.40
C ASP A 89 -8.63 4.54 -0.31
N VAL A 90 -8.71 5.76 0.27
CA VAL A 90 -7.95 6.92 -0.22
C VAL A 90 -6.45 6.73 -0.02
N MET A 91 -6.04 6.13 1.10
CA MET A 91 -4.63 5.79 1.34
C MET A 91 -4.14 4.74 0.35
N THR A 92 -4.95 3.69 0.10
CA THR A 92 -4.66 2.67 -0.92
C THR A 92 -4.54 3.29 -2.31
N LEU A 93 -5.45 4.18 -2.70
CA LEU A 93 -5.36 4.91 -3.96
C LEU A 93 -4.05 5.69 -4.07
N ALA A 94 -3.66 6.41 -3.02
CA ALA A 94 -2.40 7.14 -3.00
C ALA A 94 -1.18 6.21 -3.06
N HIS A 95 -1.24 5.06 -2.41
CA HIS A 95 -0.21 4.04 -2.46
C HIS A 95 -0.01 3.51 -3.89
N GLU A 96 -1.07 3.04 -4.53
CA GLU A 96 -1.00 2.47 -5.89
C GLU A 96 -0.63 3.53 -6.94
N LEU A 97 -1.11 4.76 -6.78
CA LEU A 97 -0.68 5.88 -7.64
C LEU A 97 0.79 6.23 -7.44
N GLY A 98 1.34 6.06 -6.24
CA GLY A 98 2.78 6.20 -5.99
C GLY A 98 3.60 5.24 -6.84
N HIS A 99 3.21 3.96 -6.87
CA HIS A 99 3.78 2.97 -7.80
C HIS A 99 3.57 3.38 -9.26
N GLY A 100 2.36 3.78 -9.63
CA GLY A 100 2.03 4.18 -11.00
C GLY A 100 2.88 5.36 -11.49
N VAL A 101 3.06 6.38 -10.68
CA VAL A 101 3.95 7.52 -11.00
C VAL A 101 5.38 7.05 -11.19
N HIS A 102 5.89 6.21 -10.29
CA HIS A 102 7.23 5.65 -10.40
C HIS A 102 7.40 4.86 -11.71
N GLN A 103 6.46 4.00 -12.05
CA GLN A 103 6.46 3.18 -13.26
C GLN A 103 6.46 4.05 -14.54
N VAL A 104 5.67 5.13 -14.57
CA VAL A 104 5.68 6.08 -15.69
C VAL A 104 7.03 6.77 -15.83
N LEU A 105 7.64 7.19 -14.71
CA LEU A 105 8.92 7.87 -14.71
C LEU A 105 10.10 6.92 -15.01
N ALA A 106 9.98 5.64 -14.69
CA ALA A 106 10.98 4.63 -14.98
C ALA A 106 10.95 4.12 -16.43
N ALA A 107 9.82 4.21 -17.12
CA ALA A 107 9.62 3.69 -18.48
C ALA A 107 10.70 4.14 -19.50
N PRO A 108 11.20 5.40 -19.50
CA PRO A 108 12.25 5.83 -20.41
C PRO A 108 13.58 5.08 -20.25
N ASN A 109 13.80 4.38 -19.15
CA ASN A 109 15.01 3.57 -18.95
C ASN A 109 15.02 2.26 -19.79
N GLY A 110 13.91 1.97 -20.49
CA GLY A 110 13.79 0.80 -21.34
C GLY A 110 13.45 -0.49 -20.60
N PRO A 111 13.17 -1.58 -21.34
CA PRO A 111 12.57 -2.80 -20.78
C PRO A 111 13.43 -3.53 -19.75
N LEU A 112 14.74 -3.37 -19.79
CA LEU A 112 15.66 -4.03 -18.86
C LEU A 112 15.85 -3.24 -17.55
N MET A 113 15.67 -1.92 -17.57
CA MET A 113 15.95 -1.03 -16.43
C MET A 113 14.70 -0.35 -15.84
N ALA A 114 13.54 -0.45 -16.50
CA ALA A 114 12.29 0.08 -15.99
C ALA A 114 11.70 -0.74 -14.81
N PRO A 115 11.81 -2.09 -14.77
CA PRO A 115 11.30 -2.86 -13.65
C PRO A 115 11.97 -2.50 -12.34
N THR A 116 11.15 -2.25 -11.31
CA THR A 116 11.65 -1.87 -9.98
C THR A 116 11.94 -3.12 -9.15
N PRO A 117 13.13 -3.25 -8.55
CA PRO A 117 13.42 -4.31 -7.58
C PRO A 117 12.48 -4.24 -6.36
N LEU A 118 12.10 -5.39 -5.81
CA LEU A 118 11.19 -5.46 -4.64
C LEU A 118 11.65 -4.58 -3.47
N THR A 119 12.95 -4.54 -3.21
CA THR A 119 13.54 -3.75 -2.12
C THR A 119 13.36 -2.23 -2.26
N LEU A 120 13.03 -1.75 -3.45
CA LEU A 120 12.83 -0.32 -3.75
C LEU A 120 11.38 0.02 -4.12
N ALA A 121 10.56 -0.99 -4.38
CA ALA A 121 9.21 -0.80 -4.92
C ALA A 121 8.34 0.09 -4.02
N GLU A 122 8.37 -0.17 -2.71
CA GLU A 122 7.52 0.54 -1.75
C GLU A 122 8.01 1.97 -1.40
N THR A 123 9.17 2.38 -1.85
CA THR A 123 9.68 3.74 -1.58
C THR A 123 8.73 4.79 -2.15
N ALA A 124 8.28 4.63 -3.38
CA ALA A 124 7.40 5.60 -4.05
C ALA A 124 5.96 5.51 -3.54
N SER A 125 5.45 4.30 -3.31
CA SER A 125 4.07 4.07 -2.85
C SER A 125 3.84 4.59 -1.44
N VAL A 126 4.70 4.22 -0.49
CA VAL A 126 4.62 4.69 0.90
C VAL A 126 4.85 6.19 0.99
N PHE A 127 5.71 6.75 0.16
CA PHE A 127 5.90 8.19 0.08
C PHE A 127 4.62 8.92 -0.35
N GLY A 128 3.97 8.48 -1.44
CA GLY A 128 2.70 9.04 -1.91
C GLY A 128 1.59 8.91 -0.88
N GLU A 129 1.52 7.76 -0.22
CA GLU A 129 0.60 7.51 0.89
C GLU A 129 0.82 8.50 2.05
N MET A 130 2.08 8.71 2.47
CA MET A 130 2.40 9.62 3.58
C MET A 130 2.10 11.09 3.26
N LEU A 131 2.30 11.54 2.02
CA LEU A 131 1.88 12.88 1.59
C LEU A 131 0.38 13.07 1.78
N THR A 132 -0.40 12.07 1.33
CA THR A 132 -1.86 12.08 1.42
C THR A 132 -2.34 11.97 2.87
N PHE A 133 -1.72 11.10 3.68
CA PHE A 133 -2.01 10.99 5.10
C PHE A 133 -1.82 12.32 5.84
N LYS A 134 -0.70 12.99 5.64
CA LYS A 134 -0.44 14.31 6.23
C LYS A 134 -1.50 15.33 5.84
N LYS A 135 -1.95 15.33 4.59
CA LYS A 135 -3.01 16.22 4.10
C LYS A 135 -4.34 15.94 4.78
N LEU A 136 -4.75 14.67 4.85
CA LEU A 136 -5.97 14.26 5.54
C LEU A 136 -5.94 14.60 7.04
N LEU A 137 -4.81 14.31 7.69
CA LEU A 137 -4.63 14.60 9.12
C LEU A 137 -4.72 16.11 9.41
N ALA A 138 -4.13 16.94 8.56
CA ALA A 138 -4.21 18.40 8.69
C ALA A 138 -5.64 18.93 8.50
N ALA A 139 -6.41 18.33 7.61
CA ALA A 139 -7.81 18.69 7.35
C ALA A 139 -8.79 18.20 8.44
N THR A 140 -8.36 17.27 9.30
CA THR A 140 -9.20 16.67 10.34
C THR A 140 -9.11 17.51 11.62
N THR A 141 -10.18 18.17 12.03
CA THR A 141 -10.24 19.03 13.23
C THR A 141 -10.65 18.28 14.50
N ASP A 142 -11.43 17.21 14.37
CA ASP A 142 -11.87 16.40 15.51
C ASP A 142 -10.70 15.64 16.15
N LYS A 143 -10.47 15.87 17.44
CA LYS A 143 -9.36 15.29 18.20
C LYS A 143 -9.42 13.77 18.31
N LYS A 144 -10.62 13.18 18.42
CA LYS A 144 -10.78 11.73 18.54
C LYS A 144 -10.47 11.05 17.21
N GLN A 145 -10.97 11.63 16.12
CA GLN A 145 -10.69 11.16 14.77
C GLN A 145 -9.20 11.27 14.44
N ARG A 146 -8.54 12.39 14.75
CA ARG A 146 -7.08 12.54 14.58
C ARG A 146 -6.30 11.48 15.34
N LYS A 147 -6.67 11.24 16.62
CA LYS A 147 -6.03 10.20 17.43
C LYS A 147 -6.21 8.82 16.84
N SER A 148 -7.40 8.49 16.35
CA SER A 148 -7.68 7.22 15.68
C SER A 148 -6.87 7.04 14.40
N MET A 149 -6.78 8.08 13.56
CA MET A 149 -5.97 8.07 12.34
C MET A 149 -4.48 7.85 12.65
N LEU A 150 -3.94 8.55 13.63
CA LEU A 150 -2.54 8.39 14.06
C LEU A 150 -2.28 7.00 14.63
N ALA A 151 -3.17 6.49 15.48
CA ALA A 151 -3.04 5.16 16.07
C ALA A 151 -3.03 4.07 14.98
N ALA A 152 -3.97 4.15 14.02
CA ALA A 152 -4.03 3.23 12.89
C ALA A 152 -2.76 3.29 12.02
N LYS A 153 -2.22 4.51 11.77
CA LYS A 153 -0.99 4.66 10.98
C LYS A 153 0.24 4.12 11.70
N VAL A 154 0.36 4.36 13.01
CA VAL A 154 1.46 3.81 13.83
C VAL A 154 1.38 2.27 13.87
N GLU A 155 0.18 1.72 14.07
CA GLU A 155 -0.06 0.27 14.04
C GLU A 155 0.37 -0.33 12.68
N ASP A 156 -0.04 0.29 11.58
CA ASP A 156 0.31 -0.12 10.22
C ASP A 156 1.83 -0.10 9.99
N MET A 157 2.51 0.97 10.40
CA MET A 157 3.97 1.09 10.28
C MET A 157 4.71 0.01 11.11
N ILE A 158 4.30 -0.21 12.34
CA ILE A 158 4.91 -1.24 13.22
C ILE A 158 4.68 -2.63 12.63
N ASN A 159 3.44 -2.93 12.23
CA ASN A 159 3.09 -4.21 11.62
C ASN A 159 3.89 -4.45 10.34
N THR A 160 4.03 -3.43 9.48
CA THR A 160 4.81 -3.54 8.25
C THR A 160 6.25 -3.89 8.54
N VAL A 161 6.92 -3.16 9.44
CA VAL A 161 8.34 -3.41 9.79
C VAL A 161 8.52 -4.81 10.37
N VAL A 162 7.73 -5.17 11.38
CA VAL A 162 7.84 -6.48 12.05
C VAL A 162 7.56 -7.64 11.09
N ARG A 163 6.53 -7.50 10.25
CA ARG A 163 6.19 -8.56 9.29
C ARG A 163 7.22 -8.70 8.19
N GLN A 164 7.77 -7.61 7.68
CA GLN A 164 8.82 -7.67 6.65
C GLN A 164 10.09 -8.32 7.18
N ILE A 165 10.46 -8.07 8.43
CA ILE A 165 11.58 -8.76 9.08
C ILE A 165 11.30 -10.27 9.19
N ALA A 166 10.09 -10.65 9.63
CA ALA A 166 9.71 -12.06 9.75
C ALA A 166 9.66 -12.76 8.38
N PHE A 167 9.14 -12.11 7.33
CA PHE A 167 9.14 -12.65 5.97
C PHE A 167 10.56 -12.83 5.44
N TYR A 168 11.42 -11.83 5.60
CA TYR A 168 12.82 -11.94 5.19
C TYR A 168 13.52 -13.12 5.86
N ASP A 169 13.39 -13.28 7.18
CA ASP A 169 14.04 -14.37 7.90
C ASP A 169 13.45 -15.75 7.51
N PHE A 170 12.14 -15.81 7.28
CA PHE A 170 11.48 -17.02 6.75
C PHE A 170 12.03 -17.38 5.37
N GLU A 171 12.02 -16.45 4.43
CA GLU A 171 12.52 -16.68 3.06
C GLU A 171 13.98 -17.11 3.09
N ARG A 172 14.82 -16.45 3.88
CA ARG A 172 16.23 -16.80 4.05
C ARG A 172 16.39 -18.24 4.54
N LYS A 173 15.64 -18.64 5.58
CA LYS A 173 15.66 -20.02 6.11
C LYS A 173 15.20 -21.03 5.05
N VAL A 174 14.10 -20.76 4.34
CA VAL A 174 13.60 -21.61 3.27
C VAL A 174 14.63 -21.79 2.16
N HIS A 175 15.23 -20.70 1.68
CA HIS A 175 16.26 -20.77 0.64
C HIS A 175 17.51 -21.54 1.08
N LEU A 176 17.92 -21.43 2.34
CA LEU A 176 19.06 -22.19 2.88
C LEU A 176 18.74 -23.69 3.00
N GLU A 177 17.61 -24.04 3.59
CA GLU A 177 17.17 -25.45 3.74
C GLU A 177 16.94 -26.12 2.38
N ARG A 178 16.38 -25.38 1.41
CA ARG A 178 16.12 -25.88 0.05
C ARG A 178 17.39 -26.35 -0.69
N ARG A 179 18.56 -25.87 -0.29
CA ARG A 179 19.85 -26.36 -0.84
C ARG A 179 20.13 -27.82 -0.52
N ASN A 180 19.51 -28.35 0.55
CA ASN A 180 19.68 -29.72 1.02
C ASN A 180 18.60 -30.67 0.44
N GLY A 181 17.64 -30.16 -0.34
CA GLY A 181 16.57 -30.94 -0.93
C GLY A 181 15.23 -30.27 -0.92
N GLU A 182 14.19 -31.04 -1.23
CA GLU A 182 12.80 -30.57 -1.22
C GLU A 182 12.28 -30.41 0.22
N LEU A 183 11.47 -29.36 0.44
CA LEU A 183 10.85 -29.10 1.74
C LEU A 183 9.40 -29.54 1.71
N THR A 184 8.97 -30.27 2.73
CA THR A 184 7.55 -30.60 2.93
C THR A 184 6.78 -29.40 3.44
N SER A 185 5.45 -29.44 3.35
CA SER A 185 4.57 -28.42 3.90
C SER A 185 4.73 -28.27 5.42
N GLU A 186 4.92 -29.39 6.13
CA GLU A 186 5.17 -29.39 7.58
C GLU A 186 6.45 -28.63 7.91
N LYS A 187 7.52 -28.88 7.15
CA LYS A 187 8.81 -28.19 7.34
C LYS A 187 8.69 -26.69 7.07
N LEU A 188 7.94 -26.29 6.05
CA LEU A 188 7.66 -24.89 5.77
C LEU A 188 6.87 -24.22 6.91
N CYS A 189 5.88 -24.92 7.50
CA CYS A 189 5.13 -24.45 8.64
C CYS A 189 6.04 -24.28 9.89
N GLU A 190 6.94 -25.24 10.16
CA GLU A 190 7.92 -25.13 11.25
C GLU A 190 8.82 -23.90 11.09
N LEU A 191 9.36 -23.69 9.88
CA LEU A 191 10.20 -22.54 9.58
C LEU A 191 9.43 -21.23 9.75
N TRP A 192 8.17 -21.18 9.30
CA TRP A 192 7.31 -20.01 9.50
C TRP A 192 7.07 -19.74 10.99
N MET A 193 6.71 -20.76 11.76
CA MET A 193 6.48 -20.59 13.19
C MET A 193 7.74 -20.15 13.94
N SER A 194 8.93 -20.57 13.49
CA SER A 194 10.21 -20.19 14.11
C SER A 194 10.57 -18.69 13.96
N VAL A 195 9.88 -17.94 13.11
CA VAL A 195 10.10 -16.51 12.90
C VAL A 195 8.96 -15.64 13.44
N GLN A 196 7.96 -16.26 14.08
CA GLN A 196 6.81 -15.55 14.66
C GLN A 196 6.94 -15.29 16.17
N SER A 197 7.96 -15.82 16.82
CA SER A 197 8.21 -15.70 18.27
C SER A 197 9.06 -14.50 18.65
#